data_1ffe4b111e9800fae741196cf15ab62c
#
_entry.id   1ffe4b111e9800fae741196cf15ab62c
#
_cell.length_a   1.000
_cell.length_b   1.000
_cell.length_c   1.000
_cell.angle_alpha   90.00
_cell.angle_beta   90.00
_cell.angle_gamma   90.00
#
_symmetry.space_group_name_H-M   'P 1'
#
loop_
_entity.id
_entity.type
_entity.pdbx_description
1 polymer ?
#
loop_
_entity_poly.entity_id
_entity_poly.type
_entity_poly.pdbx_seq_one_letter_code
_entity_poly.pdbx_strand_id
1 'polypeptide(L)'
;MVWGRGVGGHCRVIVLSDVALPVPLLIQALDLFGTMAFAVTGAFKAIEHESDFVGIIILATITGIAGGVLRDIVFGRIPPIAVVNPLYLIITVATGVALFFLYRALKKHWNLFLKFDAIGLGVFTIIGATVAYNLMGLNFLAMAFAGVLTAVGGGILRDVFVNEIPIVFVKELYASASFVGVVIFFGLLAAGVDLNVAAIPSIVAVTGLRLLAMKYNWNLPRPKV
;
A
#
# COMPACT_ATOMS: atom_id res chain seq x y z
N MET A 1 12.10 -18.78 5.15
CA MET A 1 13.20 -19.54 5.80
C MET A 1 13.55 -20.68 4.87
N VAL A 2 14.59 -20.55 4.07
CA VAL A 2 15.11 -21.65 3.26
C VAL A 2 16.27 -22.25 4.07
N TRP A 3 16.10 -23.47 4.53
CA TRP A 3 17.13 -24.22 5.26
C TRP A 3 18.12 -24.80 4.26
N GLY A 4 19.24 -24.13 4.06
CA GLY A 4 20.39 -24.70 3.37
C GLY A 4 21.39 -25.23 4.40
N ARG A 5 21.65 -26.55 4.44
CA ARG A 5 22.73 -27.14 5.26
C ARG A 5 24.07 -26.78 4.62
N GLY A 6 24.78 -25.81 5.20
CA GLY A 6 26.20 -25.60 4.95
C GLY A 6 27.03 -26.46 5.90
N VAL A 7 28.10 -27.04 5.37
CA VAL A 7 29.11 -27.83 6.13
C VAL A 7 29.80 -26.87 7.11
N GLY A 8 29.44 -26.95 8.40
CA GLY A 8 30.08 -26.15 9.48
C GLY A 8 29.09 -25.38 10.33
N GLY A 9 28.12 -26.00 10.91
CA GLY A 9 27.40 -25.69 12.18
C GLY A 9 27.02 -24.25 12.57
N HIS A 10 27.15 -23.22 11.73
CA HIS A 10 26.73 -21.86 12.04
C HIS A 10 25.44 -21.52 11.30
N CYS A 11 24.38 -21.29 12.05
CA CYS A 11 23.11 -20.77 11.55
C CYS A 11 23.37 -19.37 10.99
N ARG A 12 23.62 -19.26 9.68
CA ARG A 12 23.64 -17.96 8.98
C ARG A 12 22.21 -17.52 8.82
N VAL A 13 21.80 -16.54 9.60
CA VAL A 13 20.64 -15.70 9.25
C VAL A 13 21.02 -15.04 7.92
N ILE A 14 20.41 -15.48 6.83
CA ILE A 14 20.53 -14.78 5.55
C ILE A 14 19.78 -13.46 5.75
N VAL A 15 20.54 -12.43 6.11
CA VAL A 15 20.05 -11.06 6.07
C VAL A 15 19.87 -10.75 4.59
N LEU A 16 18.61 -10.65 4.14
CA LEU A 16 18.26 -10.37 2.74
C LEU A 16 18.71 -8.96 2.28
N SER A 17 19.53 -8.26 3.07
CA SER A 17 20.20 -7.01 2.65
C SER A 17 21.15 -7.18 1.47
N ASP A 18 21.62 -8.42 1.20
CA ASP A 18 22.56 -8.70 0.11
C ASP A 18 21.89 -9.06 -1.21
N VAL A 19 20.57 -9.25 -1.22
CA VAL A 19 19.76 -9.40 -2.44
C VAL A 19 19.05 -8.09 -2.70
N ALA A 20 19.79 -7.06 -3.07
CA ALA A 20 19.23 -5.91 -3.77
C ALA A 20 18.74 -6.41 -5.15
N LEU A 21 17.55 -7.02 -5.18
CA LEU A 21 16.89 -7.31 -6.45
C LEU A 21 16.74 -5.96 -7.16
N PRO A 22 17.20 -5.82 -8.40
CA PRO A 22 17.03 -4.59 -9.15
C PRO A 22 15.53 -4.38 -9.39
N VAL A 23 14.91 -3.65 -8.46
CA VAL A 23 13.50 -3.26 -8.64
C VAL A 23 13.49 -2.23 -9.77
N PRO A 24 12.71 -2.45 -10.83
CA PRO A 24 12.65 -1.51 -11.94
C PRO A 24 12.34 -0.09 -11.43
N LEU A 25 12.98 0.91 -12.03
CA LEU A 25 12.81 2.33 -11.64
C LEU A 25 11.34 2.75 -11.60
N LEU A 26 10.53 2.24 -12.54
CA LEU A 26 9.09 2.47 -12.57
C LEU A 26 8.40 2.01 -11.29
N ILE A 27 8.73 0.79 -10.82
CA ILE A 27 8.13 0.23 -9.60
C ILE A 27 8.54 1.04 -8.37
N GLN A 28 9.80 1.50 -8.30
CA GLN A 28 10.26 2.38 -7.20
C GLN A 28 9.53 3.73 -7.23
N ALA A 29 9.37 4.32 -8.40
CA ALA A 29 8.65 5.59 -8.56
C ALA A 29 7.18 5.45 -8.16
N LEU A 30 6.53 4.35 -8.56
CA LEU A 30 5.15 4.03 -8.18
C LEU A 30 5.02 3.82 -6.66
N ASP A 31 5.99 3.15 -6.02
CA ASP A 31 5.99 2.93 -4.56
C ASP A 31 6.05 4.26 -3.79
N LEU A 32 6.96 5.15 -4.18
CA LEU A 32 7.06 6.49 -3.59
C LEU A 32 5.80 7.33 -3.85
N PHE A 33 5.23 7.22 -5.05
CA PHE A 33 3.97 7.89 -5.38
C PHE A 33 2.78 7.36 -4.57
N GLY A 34 2.67 6.04 -4.39
CA GLY A 34 1.67 5.42 -3.52
C GLY A 34 1.84 5.83 -2.07
N THR A 35 3.09 5.90 -1.59
CA THR A 35 3.43 6.41 -0.25
C THR A 35 2.94 7.84 -0.06
N MET A 36 3.21 8.73 -1.04
CA MET A 36 2.70 10.10 -1.01
C MET A 36 1.16 10.13 -1.01
N ALA A 37 0.52 9.36 -1.87
CA ALA A 37 -0.94 9.31 -1.96
C ALA A 37 -1.58 8.91 -0.62
N PHE A 38 -1.04 7.89 0.05
CA PHE A 38 -1.52 7.48 1.36
C PHE A 38 -1.15 8.46 2.46
N ALA A 39 0.02 9.08 2.42
CA ALA A 39 0.39 10.15 3.35
C ALA A 39 -0.59 11.33 3.27
N VAL A 40 -1.04 11.70 2.06
CA VAL A 40 -2.11 12.69 1.87
C VAL A 40 -3.37 12.26 2.62
N THR A 41 -3.80 11.01 2.50
CA THR A 41 -5.01 10.55 3.19
C THR A 41 -4.85 10.55 4.72
N GLY A 42 -3.67 10.19 5.22
CA GLY A 42 -3.35 10.25 6.64
C GLY A 42 -3.40 11.68 7.20
N ALA A 43 -2.77 12.63 6.49
CA ALA A 43 -2.80 14.03 6.86
C ALA A 43 -4.24 14.61 6.85
N PHE A 44 -5.05 14.30 5.82
CA PHE A 44 -6.45 14.71 5.77
C PHE A 44 -7.25 14.21 6.98
N LYS A 45 -7.09 12.94 7.34
CA LYS A 45 -7.77 12.34 8.49
C LYS A 45 -7.33 12.98 9.80
N ALA A 46 -6.03 13.20 10.00
CA ALA A 46 -5.52 13.87 11.19
C ALA A 46 -6.10 15.28 11.35
N ILE A 47 -6.17 16.04 10.26
CA ILE A 47 -6.73 17.41 10.30
C ILE A 47 -8.25 17.38 10.56
N GLU A 48 -8.99 16.42 9.99
CA GLU A 48 -10.41 16.24 10.25
C GLU A 48 -10.70 15.97 11.72
N HIS A 49 -9.79 15.27 12.40
CA HIS A 49 -9.86 14.98 13.84
C HIS A 49 -9.12 16.01 14.70
N GLU A 50 -8.91 17.22 14.19
CA GLU A 50 -8.34 18.35 14.92
C GLU A 50 -6.96 18.08 15.56
N SER A 51 -6.18 17.16 14.94
CA SER A 51 -4.83 16.85 15.40
C SER A 51 -3.92 18.06 15.26
N ASP A 52 -2.93 18.17 16.14
CA ASP A 52 -1.91 19.19 16.07
C ASP A 52 -0.92 18.96 14.90
N PHE A 53 -0.01 19.89 14.70
CA PHE A 53 0.98 19.82 13.61
C PHE A 53 1.79 18.53 13.63
N VAL A 54 2.19 18.06 14.81
CA VAL A 54 2.99 16.83 14.95
C VAL A 54 2.13 15.60 14.68
N GLY A 55 0.89 15.57 15.18
CA GLY A 55 -0.08 14.50 14.93
C GLY A 55 -0.38 14.32 13.44
N ILE A 56 -0.49 15.43 12.69
CA ILE A 56 -0.69 15.39 11.23
C ILE A 56 0.49 14.70 10.54
N ILE A 57 1.72 15.06 10.89
CA ILE A 57 2.93 14.45 10.31
C ILE A 57 3.03 12.98 10.68
N ILE A 58 2.77 12.62 11.94
CA ILE A 58 2.81 11.24 12.41
C ILE A 58 1.78 10.39 11.66
N LEU A 59 0.52 10.82 11.57
CA LEU A 59 -0.53 10.03 10.92
C LEU A 59 -0.31 9.94 9.41
N ALA A 60 0.20 11.00 8.76
CA ALA A 60 0.63 10.96 7.37
C ALA A 60 1.73 9.90 7.15
N THR A 61 2.73 9.88 8.03
CA THR A 61 3.84 8.94 7.97
C THR A 61 3.38 7.51 8.18
N ILE A 62 2.64 7.25 9.25
CA ILE A 62 2.11 5.92 9.54
C ILE A 62 1.27 5.42 8.35
N THR A 63 0.35 6.23 7.86
CA THR A 63 -0.53 5.82 6.74
C THR A 63 0.27 5.50 5.49
N GLY A 64 1.28 6.32 5.16
CA GLY A 64 2.08 6.16 3.95
C GLY A 64 2.99 4.93 3.94
N ILE A 65 3.54 4.53 5.10
CA ILE A 65 4.56 3.47 5.16
C ILE A 65 4.06 2.16 5.76
N ALA A 66 3.00 2.17 6.56
CA ALA A 66 2.62 1.01 7.38
C ALA A 66 2.29 -0.24 6.56
N GLY A 67 1.59 -0.09 5.43
CA GLY A 67 1.27 -1.22 4.56
C GLY A 67 2.53 -1.94 4.05
N GLY A 68 3.54 -1.17 3.62
CA GLY A 68 4.85 -1.69 3.21
C GLY A 68 5.64 -2.33 4.36
N VAL A 69 5.61 -1.71 5.54
CA VAL A 69 6.27 -2.26 6.75
C VAL A 69 5.63 -3.59 7.17
N LEU A 70 4.31 -3.67 7.23
CA LEU A 70 3.60 -4.91 7.55
C LEU A 70 3.93 -6.03 6.56
N ARG A 71 3.90 -5.72 5.25
CA ARG A 71 4.33 -6.65 4.21
C ARG A 71 5.75 -7.14 4.44
N ASP A 72 6.70 -6.22 4.62
CA ASP A 72 8.11 -6.56 4.73
C ASP A 72 8.37 -7.44 5.96
N ILE A 73 7.73 -7.16 7.10
CA ILE A 73 7.82 -8.00 8.30
C ILE A 73 7.28 -9.41 8.03
N VAL A 74 6.08 -9.53 7.44
CA VAL A 74 5.45 -10.82 7.18
C VAL A 74 6.25 -11.67 6.18
N PHE A 75 6.85 -11.03 5.18
CA PHE A 75 7.68 -11.70 4.17
C PHE A 75 9.16 -11.81 4.55
N GLY A 76 9.52 -11.48 5.80
CA GLY A 76 10.88 -11.64 6.33
C GLY A 76 11.91 -10.66 5.77
N ARG A 77 11.48 -9.55 5.18
CA ARG A 77 12.36 -8.45 4.71
C ARG A 77 12.66 -7.51 5.87
N ILE A 78 13.68 -7.84 6.64
CA ILE A 78 14.08 -7.09 7.83
C ILE A 78 15.51 -6.58 7.63
N PRO A 79 15.74 -5.25 7.82
CA PRO A 79 14.77 -4.21 8.16
C PRO A 79 13.85 -3.82 6.98
N PRO A 80 12.61 -3.32 7.28
CA PRO A 80 11.68 -2.86 6.25
C PRO A 80 12.28 -1.73 5.40
N ILE A 81 11.99 -1.71 4.08
CA ILE A 81 12.57 -0.72 3.15
C ILE A 81 12.26 0.73 3.54
N ALA A 82 11.09 0.98 4.09
CA ALA A 82 10.67 2.30 4.54
C ALA A 82 11.51 2.85 5.71
N VAL A 83 12.21 1.97 6.46
CA VAL A 83 13.12 2.37 7.55
C VAL A 83 14.53 2.60 7.02
N VAL A 84 14.94 1.86 6.00
CA VAL A 84 16.29 1.93 5.43
C VAL A 84 16.43 3.09 4.44
N ASN A 85 15.41 3.33 3.62
CA ASN A 85 15.44 4.38 2.61
C ASN A 85 14.79 5.66 3.15
N PRO A 86 15.57 6.74 3.37
CA PRO A 86 15.08 7.99 3.95
C PRO A 86 14.03 8.70 3.07
N LEU A 87 13.95 8.39 1.78
CA LEU A 87 12.97 9.02 0.88
C LEU A 87 11.52 8.80 1.32
N TYR A 88 11.20 7.63 1.90
CA TYR A 88 9.86 7.36 2.41
C TYR A 88 9.49 8.32 3.53
N LEU A 89 10.38 8.53 4.49
CA LEU A 89 10.17 9.46 5.59
C LEU A 89 10.11 10.91 5.09
N ILE A 90 11.03 11.30 4.20
CA ILE A 90 11.06 12.67 3.64
C ILE A 90 9.74 12.97 2.92
N ILE A 91 9.24 12.06 2.07
CA ILE A 91 8.00 12.25 1.32
C ILE A 91 6.79 12.35 2.27
N THR A 92 6.70 11.48 3.27
CA THR A 92 5.54 11.48 4.17
C THR A 92 5.53 12.72 5.07
N VAL A 93 6.69 13.12 5.62
CA VAL A 93 6.83 14.35 6.41
C VAL A 93 6.53 15.58 5.56
N ALA A 94 7.12 15.68 4.36
CA ALA A 94 6.88 16.80 3.45
C ALA A 94 5.40 16.90 3.07
N THR A 95 4.73 15.75 2.83
CA THR A 95 3.30 15.70 2.54
C THR A 95 2.48 16.20 3.74
N GLY A 96 2.77 15.75 4.96
CA GLY A 96 2.11 16.20 6.18
C GLY A 96 2.24 17.70 6.40
N VAL A 97 3.46 18.23 6.25
CA VAL A 97 3.73 19.69 6.34
C VAL A 97 2.98 20.46 5.26
N ALA A 98 3.04 20.00 4.01
CA ALA A 98 2.34 20.65 2.91
C ALA A 98 0.83 20.71 3.16
N LEU A 99 0.22 19.60 3.58
CA LEU A 99 -1.22 19.53 3.86
C LEU A 99 -1.63 20.42 5.04
N PHE A 100 -0.79 20.57 6.05
CA PHE A 100 -1.07 21.49 7.16
C PHE A 100 -1.32 22.92 6.66
N PHE A 101 -0.51 23.41 5.72
CA PHE A 101 -0.67 24.74 5.16
C PHE A 101 -1.76 24.84 4.09
N LEU A 102 -1.93 23.79 3.27
CA LEU A 102 -2.85 23.79 2.14
C LEU A 102 -4.29 23.38 2.51
N TYR A 103 -4.51 22.85 3.70
CA TYR A 103 -5.82 22.27 4.07
C TYR A 103 -6.98 23.25 3.93
N ARG A 104 -6.79 24.52 4.30
CA ARG A 104 -7.86 25.55 4.18
C ARG A 104 -8.38 25.67 2.74
N ALA A 105 -7.49 25.54 1.75
CA ALA A 105 -7.86 25.56 0.33
C ALA A 105 -8.52 24.23 -0.11
N LEU A 106 -8.14 23.11 0.53
CA LEU A 106 -8.56 21.75 0.13
C LEU A 106 -9.79 21.25 0.88
N LYS A 107 -10.19 21.87 1.99
CA LYS A 107 -11.30 21.45 2.87
C LYS A 107 -12.64 21.24 2.12
N LYS A 108 -12.91 21.98 1.04
CA LYS A 108 -14.12 21.81 0.22
C LYS A 108 -14.08 20.57 -0.68
N HIS A 109 -12.94 19.90 -0.78
CA HIS A 109 -12.70 18.83 -1.74
C HIS A 109 -12.52 17.44 -1.05
N TRP A 110 -13.47 17.07 -0.19
CA TRP A 110 -13.50 15.72 0.45
C TRP A 110 -13.34 14.58 -0.57
N ASN A 111 -13.88 14.76 -1.77
CA ASN A 111 -13.68 13.81 -2.88
C ASN A 111 -12.22 13.61 -3.26
N LEU A 112 -11.31 14.52 -2.89
CA LEU A 112 -9.89 14.40 -3.16
C LEU A 112 -9.25 13.31 -2.28
N PHE A 113 -9.61 13.26 -0.99
CA PHE A 113 -9.22 12.20 -0.08
C PHE A 113 -9.56 10.80 -0.65
N LEU A 114 -10.81 10.61 -1.09
CA LEU A 114 -11.26 9.33 -1.64
C LEU A 114 -10.53 8.94 -2.93
N LYS A 115 -10.16 9.93 -3.76
CA LYS A 115 -9.37 9.69 -4.98
C LYS A 115 -7.94 9.28 -4.66
N PHE A 116 -7.28 9.96 -3.74
CA PHE A 116 -5.93 9.58 -3.30
C PHE A 116 -5.91 8.20 -2.65
N ASP A 117 -6.93 7.88 -1.84
CA ASP A 117 -7.09 6.56 -1.24
C ASP A 117 -7.24 5.46 -2.32
N ALA A 118 -8.07 5.70 -3.35
CA ALA A 118 -8.25 4.76 -4.46
C ALA A 118 -6.98 4.56 -5.29
N ILE A 119 -6.22 5.61 -5.54
CA ILE A 119 -4.93 5.56 -6.24
C ILE A 119 -3.91 4.80 -5.41
N GLY A 120 -3.78 5.14 -4.14
CA GLY A 120 -2.88 4.46 -3.20
C GLY A 120 -3.19 2.97 -3.10
N LEU A 121 -4.49 2.60 -3.02
CA LEU A 121 -4.93 1.21 -3.03
C LEU A 121 -4.45 0.46 -4.28
N GLY A 122 -4.64 1.04 -5.47
CA GLY A 122 -4.23 0.44 -6.73
C GLY A 122 -2.73 0.23 -6.81
N VAL A 123 -1.96 1.26 -6.51
CA VAL A 123 -0.49 1.21 -6.53
C VAL A 123 0.03 0.19 -5.53
N PHE A 124 -0.37 0.25 -4.28
CA PHE A 124 0.15 -0.65 -3.25
C PHE A 124 -0.32 -2.09 -3.40
N THR A 125 -1.46 -2.34 -4.05
CA THR A 125 -1.85 -3.70 -4.45
C THR A 125 -0.77 -4.33 -5.33
N ILE A 126 -0.35 -3.62 -6.36
CA ILE A 126 0.59 -4.16 -7.34
C ILE A 126 2.02 -4.17 -6.80
N ILE A 127 2.42 -3.16 -6.02
CA ILE A 127 3.72 -3.16 -5.34
C ILE A 127 3.82 -4.36 -4.38
N GLY A 128 2.78 -4.61 -3.57
CA GLY A 128 2.75 -5.76 -2.67
C GLY A 128 2.85 -7.08 -3.40
N ALA A 129 2.04 -7.26 -4.45
CA ALA A 129 2.09 -8.46 -5.30
C ALA A 129 3.45 -8.64 -5.99
N THR A 130 4.08 -7.55 -6.44
CA THR A 130 5.42 -7.56 -7.05
C THR A 130 6.49 -8.02 -6.06
N VAL A 131 6.43 -7.57 -4.81
CA VAL A 131 7.38 -8.02 -3.77
C VAL A 131 7.24 -9.52 -3.55
N ALA A 132 6.01 -10.04 -3.43
CA ALA A 132 5.79 -11.49 -3.29
C ALA A 132 6.26 -12.27 -4.52
N TYR A 133 6.01 -11.76 -5.71
CA TYR A 133 6.49 -12.35 -6.96
C TYR A 133 8.03 -12.45 -6.99
N ASN A 134 8.73 -11.40 -6.59
CA ASN A 134 10.19 -11.38 -6.56
C ASN A 134 10.79 -12.35 -5.51
N LEU A 135 10.07 -12.61 -4.42
CA LEU A 135 10.53 -13.50 -3.34
C LEU A 135 10.14 -14.97 -3.55
N MET A 136 8.96 -15.22 -4.12
CA MET A 136 8.35 -16.57 -4.19
C MET A 136 7.99 -17.00 -5.61
N GLY A 137 8.38 -16.21 -6.64
CA GLY A 137 8.00 -16.46 -8.02
C GLY A 137 6.49 -16.28 -8.25
N LEU A 138 5.97 -16.93 -9.28
CA LEU A 138 4.55 -16.85 -9.69
C LEU A 138 3.67 -17.67 -8.74
N ASN A 139 3.54 -17.21 -7.50
CA ASN A 139 2.69 -17.82 -6.47
C ASN A 139 1.49 -16.92 -6.20
N PHE A 140 0.32 -17.34 -6.70
CA PHE A 140 -0.92 -16.56 -6.61
C PHE A 140 -1.29 -16.20 -5.15
N LEU A 141 -1.21 -17.17 -4.24
CA LEU A 141 -1.62 -16.95 -2.84
C LEU A 141 -0.71 -15.93 -2.15
N ALA A 142 0.60 -16.04 -2.34
CA ALA A 142 1.57 -15.09 -1.80
C ALA A 142 1.37 -13.68 -2.37
N MET A 143 1.16 -13.57 -3.70
CA MET A 143 0.91 -12.30 -4.38
C MET A 143 -0.40 -11.67 -3.93
N ALA A 144 -1.48 -12.46 -3.78
CA ALA A 144 -2.78 -11.96 -3.31
C ALA A 144 -2.69 -11.47 -1.87
N PHE A 145 -2.07 -12.25 -0.99
CA PHE A 145 -1.91 -11.87 0.40
C PHE A 145 -1.07 -10.61 0.55
N ALA A 146 0.11 -10.55 -0.09
CA ALA A 146 1.00 -9.40 -0.02
C ALA A 146 0.38 -8.16 -0.65
N GLY A 147 -0.29 -8.30 -1.79
CA GLY A 147 -0.95 -7.20 -2.49
C GLY A 147 -2.05 -6.58 -1.65
N VAL A 148 -2.98 -7.40 -1.16
CA VAL A 148 -4.09 -6.93 -0.31
C VAL A 148 -3.57 -6.35 1.00
N LEU A 149 -2.66 -7.05 1.71
CA LEU A 149 -2.09 -6.57 2.98
C LEU A 149 -1.41 -5.21 2.82
N THR A 150 -0.60 -5.04 1.77
CA THR A 150 0.09 -3.75 1.53
C THR A 150 -0.89 -2.64 1.24
N ALA A 151 -1.90 -2.92 0.42
CA ALA A 151 -2.88 -1.93 -0.02
C ALA A 151 -3.82 -1.48 1.10
N VAL A 152 -4.27 -2.39 1.96
CA VAL A 152 -5.24 -2.05 3.01
C VAL A 152 -4.58 -1.66 4.33
N GLY A 153 -3.34 -2.12 4.58
CA GLY A 153 -2.69 -2.01 5.89
C GLY A 153 -2.51 -0.57 6.37
N GLY A 154 -2.07 0.34 5.49
CA GLY A 154 -1.92 1.75 5.81
C GLY A 154 -3.26 2.42 6.16
N GLY A 155 -4.31 2.14 5.38
CA GLY A 155 -5.66 2.66 5.61
C GLY A 155 -6.29 2.13 6.90
N ILE A 156 -6.08 0.84 7.23
CA ILE A 156 -6.56 0.25 8.49
C ILE A 156 -5.91 0.96 9.68
N LEU A 157 -4.58 1.08 9.69
CA LEU A 157 -3.89 1.75 10.79
C LEU A 157 -4.31 3.22 10.91
N ARG A 158 -4.41 3.94 9.80
CA ARG A 158 -4.92 5.31 9.79
C ARG A 158 -6.26 5.43 10.53
N ASP A 159 -7.24 4.62 10.12
CA ASP A 159 -8.60 4.71 10.66
C ASP A 159 -8.64 4.30 12.15
N VAL A 160 -7.87 3.27 12.53
CA VAL A 160 -7.74 2.83 13.93
C VAL A 160 -7.11 3.92 14.81
N PHE A 161 -6.08 4.62 14.33
CA PHE A 161 -5.44 5.68 15.11
C PHE A 161 -6.35 6.89 15.38
N VAL A 162 -7.33 7.13 14.52
CA VAL A 162 -8.35 8.16 14.74
C VAL A 162 -9.65 7.61 15.36
N ASN A 163 -9.61 6.37 15.88
CA ASN A 163 -10.73 5.71 16.52
C ASN A 163 -11.98 5.57 15.63
N GLU A 164 -11.76 5.35 14.33
CA GLU A 164 -12.82 5.04 13.36
C GLU A 164 -12.80 3.56 12.98
N ILE A 165 -13.96 3.05 12.57
CA ILE A 165 -14.02 1.71 11.96
C ILE A 165 -13.36 1.77 10.58
N PRO A 166 -12.30 0.96 10.33
CA PRO A 166 -11.59 0.99 9.06
C PRO A 166 -12.51 0.86 7.84
N ILE A 167 -12.26 1.71 6.84
CA ILE A 167 -13.05 1.78 5.60
C ILE A 167 -13.17 0.41 4.94
N VAL A 168 -12.14 -0.41 5.03
CA VAL A 168 -12.11 -1.76 4.44
C VAL A 168 -13.22 -2.68 4.95
N PHE A 169 -13.74 -2.45 6.17
CA PHE A 169 -14.81 -3.25 6.77
C PHE A 169 -16.22 -2.71 6.53
N VAL A 170 -16.33 -1.42 6.20
CA VAL A 170 -17.65 -0.75 6.13
C VAL A 170 -18.01 -0.25 4.74
N LYS A 171 -17.01 0.01 3.88
CA LYS A 171 -17.25 0.51 2.52
C LYS A 171 -16.91 -0.53 1.46
N GLU A 172 -17.64 -0.39 0.41
CA GLU A 172 -17.78 -1.27 -0.73
C GLU A 172 -16.46 -1.54 -1.44
N LEU A 173 -16.32 -2.78 -1.94
CA LEU A 173 -15.28 -3.19 -2.91
C LEU A 173 -13.87 -2.61 -2.64
N TYR A 174 -13.43 -2.59 -1.35
CA TYR A 174 -12.09 -2.07 -1.01
C TYR A 174 -11.04 -3.18 -1.17
N ALA A 175 -11.05 -4.18 -0.28
CA ALA A 175 -10.15 -5.32 -0.37
C ALA A 175 -10.46 -6.20 -1.60
N SER A 176 -11.72 -6.29 -2.01
CA SER A 176 -12.14 -7.02 -3.21
C SER A 176 -11.61 -6.37 -4.49
N ALA A 177 -11.56 -5.03 -4.58
CA ALA A 177 -10.94 -4.35 -5.72
C ALA A 177 -9.44 -4.64 -5.79
N SER A 178 -8.74 -4.62 -4.65
CA SER A 178 -7.34 -5.02 -4.57
C SER A 178 -7.15 -6.47 -5.03
N PHE A 179 -7.99 -7.40 -4.55
CA PHE A 179 -7.94 -8.80 -4.96
C PHE A 179 -8.12 -8.98 -6.48
N VAL A 180 -9.10 -8.31 -7.08
CA VAL A 180 -9.30 -8.31 -8.55
C VAL A 180 -8.05 -7.81 -9.28
N GLY A 181 -7.42 -6.75 -8.77
CA GLY A 181 -6.17 -6.26 -9.34
C GLY A 181 -5.04 -7.28 -9.32
N VAL A 182 -4.90 -8.03 -8.22
CA VAL A 182 -3.92 -9.13 -8.17
C VAL A 182 -4.25 -10.23 -9.15
N VAL A 183 -5.52 -10.61 -9.32
CA VAL A 183 -5.92 -11.62 -10.32
C VAL A 183 -5.53 -11.19 -11.73
N ILE A 184 -5.77 -9.93 -12.09
CA ILE A 184 -5.37 -9.38 -13.40
C ILE A 184 -3.84 -9.40 -13.52
N PHE A 185 -3.12 -8.90 -12.53
CA PHE A 185 -1.67 -8.84 -12.54
C PHE A 185 -1.03 -10.23 -12.65
N PHE A 186 -1.51 -11.18 -11.86
CA PHE A 186 -1.06 -12.57 -11.92
C PHE A 186 -1.35 -13.19 -13.29
N GLY A 187 -2.54 -13.00 -13.85
CA GLY A 187 -2.91 -13.50 -15.16
C GLY A 187 -2.02 -12.98 -16.28
N LEU A 188 -1.68 -11.68 -16.25
CA LEU A 188 -0.77 -11.06 -17.22
C LEU A 188 0.66 -11.62 -17.10
N LEU A 189 1.17 -11.78 -15.87
CA LEU A 189 2.49 -12.40 -15.66
C LEU A 189 2.50 -13.88 -16.08
N ALA A 190 1.44 -14.63 -15.81
CA ALA A 190 1.30 -16.02 -16.24
C ALA A 190 1.23 -16.15 -17.78
N ALA A 191 0.71 -15.14 -18.47
CA ALA A 191 0.72 -15.04 -19.92
C ALA A 191 2.08 -14.58 -20.51
N GLY A 192 3.11 -14.37 -19.67
CA GLY A 192 4.44 -13.96 -20.09
C GLY A 192 4.61 -12.46 -20.35
N VAL A 193 3.65 -11.64 -19.92
CA VAL A 193 3.77 -10.16 -20.04
C VAL A 193 4.82 -9.66 -19.06
N ASP A 194 5.65 -8.71 -19.51
CA ASP A 194 6.65 -8.07 -18.65
C ASP A 194 6.02 -7.40 -17.43
N LEU A 195 6.73 -7.47 -16.30
CA LEU A 195 6.27 -6.97 -14.99
C LEU A 195 5.84 -5.50 -15.03
N ASN A 196 6.62 -4.64 -15.70
CA ASN A 196 6.32 -3.20 -15.79
C ASN A 196 5.07 -2.95 -16.65
N VAL A 197 4.92 -3.73 -17.73
CA VAL A 197 3.78 -3.64 -18.64
C VAL A 197 2.52 -4.16 -17.94
N ALA A 198 2.60 -5.22 -17.16
CA ALA A 198 1.48 -5.79 -16.41
C ALA A 198 1.04 -4.89 -15.24
N ALA A 199 1.96 -4.13 -14.64
CA ALA A 199 1.67 -3.30 -13.48
C ALA A 199 0.65 -2.20 -13.78
N ILE A 200 0.83 -1.44 -14.87
CA ILE A 200 0.01 -0.26 -15.18
C ILE A 200 -1.47 -0.60 -15.37
N PRO A 201 -1.87 -1.55 -16.26
CA PRO A 201 -3.27 -1.89 -16.43
C PRO A 201 -3.90 -2.45 -15.16
N SER A 202 -3.13 -3.17 -14.35
CA SER A 202 -3.61 -3.71 -13.07
C SER A 202 -3.87 -2.61 -12.05
N ILE A 203 -2.98 -1.60 -11.93
CA ILE A 203 -3.21 -0.40 -11.10
C ILE A 203 -4.44 0.36 -11.57
N VAL A 204 -4.57 0.58 -12.86
CA VAL A 204 -5.71 1.29 -13.46
C VAL A 204 -7.02 0.54 -13.19
N ALA A 205 -7.01 -0.79 -13.28
CA ALA A 205 -8.17 -1.63 -12.99
C ALA A 205 -8.63 -1.50 -11.52
N VAL A 206 -7.70 -1.59 -10.55
CA VAL A 206 -8.04 -1.43 -9.12
C VAL A 206 -8.58 -0.03 -8.84
N THR A 207 -7.83 0.99 -9.28
CA THR A 207 -8.20 2.40 -9.06
C THR A 207 -9.54 2.72 -9.73
N GLY A 208 -9.73 2.28 -10.97
CA GLY A 208 -10.96 2.47 -11.73
C GLY A 208 -12.15 1.77 -11.07
N LEU A 209 -11.99 0.50 -10.68
CA LEU A 209 -13.03 -0.25 -9.98
C LEU A 209 -13.42 0.44 -8.67
N ARG A 210 -12.44 0.94 -7.91
CA ARG A 210 -12.68 1.66 -6.66
C ARG A 210 -13.44 2.98 -6.91
N LEU A 211 -13.02 3.77 -7.90
CA LEU A 211 -13.70 5.02 -8.26
C LEU A 211 -15.13 4.78 -8.76
N LEU A 212 -15.36 3.74 -9.55
CA LEU A 212 -16.70 3.35 -10.01
C LEU A 212 -17.57 2.88 -8.85
N ALA A 213 -17.03 2.05 -7.95
CA ALA A 213 -17.74 1.59 -6.76
C ALA A 213 -18.20 2.76 -5.88
N MET A 214 -17.34 3.77 -5.70
CA MET A 214 -17.69 4.99 -4.98
C MET A 214 -18.75 5.83 -5.72
N LYS A 215 -18.62 5.95 -7.04
CA LYS A 215 -19.57 6.74 -7.86
C LYS A 215 -20.98 6.14 -7.88
N TYR A 216 -21.06 4.80 -7.96
CA TYR A 216 -22.32 4.08 -8.08
C TYR A 216 -22.81 3.49 -6.75
N ASN A 217 -22.10 3.75 -5.63
CA ASN A 217 -22.41 3.21 -4.30
C ASN A 217 -22.59 1.67 -4.32
N TRP A 218 -21.69 0.96 -4.99
CA TRP A 218 -21.74 -0.50 -5.04
C TRP A 218 -21.41 -1.08 -3.67
N ASN A 219 -22.38 -1.74 -3.06
CA ASN A 219 -22.25 -2.34 -1.73
C ASN A 219 -22.26 -3.85 -1.82
N LEU A 220 -21.40 -4.51 -1.02
CA LEU A 220 -21.50 -5.94 -0.80
C LEU A 220 -22.69 -6.24 0.13
N PRO A 221 -23.33 -7.43 0.00
CA PRO A 221 -24.43 -7.81 0.87
C PRO A 221 -24.03 -7.78 2.33
N ARG A 222 -24.87 -7.17 3.17
CA ARG A 222 -24.71 -7.19 4.63
C ARG A 222 -25.72 -8.14 5.23
N PRO A 223 -25.37 -8.87 6.33
CA PRO A 223 -26.36 -9.63 7.05
C PRO A 223 -27.45 -8.68 7.56
N LYS A 224 -28.70 -9.07 7.40
CA LYS A 224 -29.82 -8.36 8.01
C LYS A 224 -29.80 -8.69 9.50
N VAL A 225 -29.48 -7.74 10.33
CA VAL A 225 -29.56 -7.82 11.80
C VAL A 225 -30.92 -7.28 12.23
#